data_fd7b54fb19158734abd38a265201e31f
#
_entry.id   fd7b54fb19158734abd38a265201e31f
#
_cell.length_a   1.000
_cell.length_b   1.000
_cell.length_c   1.000
_cell.angle_alpha   90.00
_cell.angle_beta   90.00
_cell.angle_gamma   90.00
#
_symmetry.space_group_name_H-M   'P 1'
#
loop_
_entity.id
_entity.type
_entity.pdbx_description
1 polymer ?
#
loop_
_entity_poly.entity_id
_entity_poly.type
_entity_poly.pdbx_seq_one_letter_code
_entity_poly.pdbx_strand_id
1 'polypeptide(L)'
;GQTYEYTSARIQTAGKFSIKYGKIEMRALMPWANGSWPAFWMMPQNGLYGGWPDSGEIDILEYVGWDNDVAHVNAHTKDHNFLLGTNYGWSGWVGGLENSYHTYTVEWWHDRIDFYIDGVWRYGFTNEDTGPGQWPFNSEFFIILNHAIGGDWGGVMGIDTGAYDTGGDNYGVGYFVDYVRAYKWDWPDHDIPAHVEAERYEGYGGDIREQKCADLGGGWNVGYIDTGDYMQYRFNVPESAWYQIDYRVASDSSGGIVSLGKGGVDIKQTAIPDTGGWQDWETVSDLVWLEEGVQMLDVYATSGGWNLNHFKILPAPPATHVEAEYYAHMWGVQDEFSEDVGGGQSIGYIDNGDWMSFPVEVPVAGDYRVSYRVASAEGGGTITLGRDGVDIVQTSAPDTGGWKNWTTITDTATLEKGSQTLTVFATLGGWNLNWWRFELLDPDYAAWEDFYGIGGAGRSGNSDGDQWGNEAEYYFGYDPTSPSEDPARMPSTWIETSGGSFPAFTFTRRIDA
;
A
#
# COMPACT_ATOMS: atom_id res chain seq x y z
N GLY A 1 -53.01 3.26 26.07
CA GLY A 1 -51.61 2.86 26.07
C GLY A 1 -51.49 1.47 26.67
N GLN A 2 -50.60 0.64 26.18
CA GLN A 2 -50.29 -0.64 26.85
C GLN A 2 -49.54 -0.33 28.13
N THR A 3 -49.96 -1.00 29.23
CA THR A 3 -49.26 -0.96 30.51
C THR A 3 -48.31 -2.16 30.53
N TYR A 4 -47.05 -1.92 30.73
CA TYR A 4 -46.05 -2.97 30.90
C TYR A 4 -45.71 -3.12 32.38
N GLU A 5 -45.51 -4.33 32.83
CA GLU A 5 -45.14 -4.62 34.22
C GLU A 5 -43.66 -4.30 34.51
N TYR A 6 -42.83 -4.38 33.47
CA TYR A 6 -41.37 -4.17 33.57
C TYR A 6 -40.90 -3.14 32.56
N THR A 7 -39.85 -2.45 32.91
CA THR A 7 -39.08 -1.57 32.02
C THR A 7 -37.65 -2.08 31.89
N SER A 8 -37.03 -1.86 30.74
CA SER A 8 -35.64 -2.23 30.48
C SER A 8 -34.87 -1.06 29.93
N ALA A 9 -33.56 -1.21 29.87
CA ALA A 9 -32.65 -0.19 29.34
C ALA A 9 -31.94 -0.67 28.07
N ARG A 10 -31.76 0.24 27.13
CA ARG A 10 -30.90 0.09 25.96
C ARG A 10 -30.10 1.37 25.77
N ILE A 11 -28.79 1.24 25.65
CA ILE A 11 -27.89 2.33 25.29
C ILE A 11 -27.15 1.95 24.02
N GLN A 12 -26.80 2.94 23.20
CA GLN A 12 -26.18 2.70 21.91
C GLN A 12 -25.33 3.86 21.47
N THR A 13 -24.37 3.59 20.60
CA THR A 13 -23.46 4.58 20.04
C THR A 13 -23.88 5.09 18.65
N ALA A 14 -25.03 4.69 18.14
CA ALA A 14 -25.56 5.10 16.83
C ALA A 14 -25.48 6.62 16.60
N GLY A 15 -24.90 7.03 15.47
CA GLY A 15 -24.72 8.45 15.12
C GLY A 15 -23.70 9.21 15.97
N LYS A 16 -22.95 8.52 16.85
CA LYS A 16 -21.91 9.11 17.71
C LYS A 16 -20.57 8.42 17.58
N PHE A 17 -20.56 7.11 17.49
CA PHE A 17 -19.40 6.27 17.30
C PHE A 17 -19.81 5.01 16.55
N SER A 18 -19.07 4.70 15.52
CA SER A 18 -19.11 3.45 14.77
C SER A 18 -17.69 3.01 14.43
N ILE A 19 -17.54 1.76 14.11
CA ILE A 19 -16.25 1.16 13.74
C ILE A 19 -16.46 0.16 12.61
N LYS A 20 -15.53 0.12 11.67
CA LYS A 20 -15.38 -0.94 10.69
C LYS A 20 -14.05 -1.63 10.99
N TYR A 21 -14.11 -2.92 11.28
CA TYR A 21 -12.99 -3.76 11.71
C TYR A 21 -12.33 -3.31 13.03
N GLY A 22 -11.65 -4.23 13.66
CA GLY A 22 -11.00 -3.99 14.93
C GLY A 22 -11.37 -4.98 16.01
N LYS A 23 -10.95 -4.71 17.23
CA LYS A 23 -11.30 -5.49 18.43
C LYS A 23 -12.26 -4.69 19.29
N ILE A 24 -13.41 -5.29 19.61
CA ILE A 24 -14.41 -4.70 20.51
C ILE A 24 -14.55 -5.61 21.72
N GLU A 25 -14.37 -5.06 22.91
CA GLU A 25 -14.34 -5.82 24.17
C GLU A 25 -15.19 -5.15 25.23
N MET A 26 -15.97 -5.96 25.92
CA MET A 26 -16.71 -5.57 27.13
C MET A 26 -16.24 -6.44 28.30
N ARG A 27 -16.13 -5.83 29.48
CA ARG A 27 -16.00 -6.56 30.75
C ARG A 27 -17.27 -6.38 31.56
N ALA A 28 -17.97 -7.47 31.86
CA ALA A 28 -19.27 -7.41 32.53
C ALA A 28 -19.56 -8.64 33.41
N LEU A 29 -20.50 -8.45 34.35
CA LEU A 29 -21.10 -9.46 35.19
C LEU A 29 -22.57 -9.63 34.79
N MET A 30 -23.01 -10.86 34.54
CA MET A 30 -24.36 -11.17 34.06
C MET A 30 -25.39 -11.18 35.18
N PRO A 31 -26.67 -10.81 34.88
CA PRO A 31 -27.77 -10.95 35.80
C PRO A 31 -28.19 -12.42 35.97
N TRP A 32 -28.55 -12.82 37.19
CA TRP A 32 -28.81 -14.22 37.57
C TRP A 32 -30.28 -14.66 37.47
N ALA A 33 -31.25 -13.76 37.31
CA ALA A 33 -32.66 -14.09 37.46
C ALA A 33 -33.35 -14.51 36.16
N ASN A 34 -34.28 -15.46 36.23
CA ASN A 34 -35.19 -15.78 35.13
C ASN A 34 -35.90 -14.53 34.62
N GLY A 35 -35.99 -14.40 33.32
CA GLY A 35 -36.53 -13.21 32.66
C GLY A 35 -35.46 -12.23 32.18
N SER A 36 -34.21 -12.32 32.66
CA SER A 36 -33.10 -11.50 32.16
C SER A 36 -32.70 -11.92 30.75
N TRP A 37 -32.46 -10.91 29.91
CA TRP A 37 -31.88 -11.07 28.60
C TRP A 37 -30.95 -9.87 28.29
N PRO A 38 -29.78 -9.84 28.89
CA PRO A 38 -28.74 -8.86 28.53
C PRO A 38 -28.09 -9.22 27.21
N ALA A 39 -27.68 -8.20 26.47
CA ALA A 39 -26.91 -8.35 25.24
C ALA A 39 -25.85 -7.25 25.07
N PHE A 40 -24.76 -7.63 24.45
CA PHE A 40 -23.70 -6.78 23.93
C PHE A 40 -23.50 -7.11 22.46
N TRP A 41 -23.88 -6.21 21.57
CA TRP A 41 -24.05 -6.48 20.17
C TRP A 41 -23.83 -5.24 19.30
N MET A 42 -23.84 -5.42 18.00
CA MET A 42 -23.58 -4.35 17.04
C MET A 42 -24.55 -4.43 15.86
N MET A 43 -24.92 -3.25 15.37
CA MET A 43 -25.75 -3.07 14.18
C MET A 43 -25.08 -2.13 13.18
N PRO A 44 -25.34 -2.27 11.87
CA PRO A 44 -24.79 -1.40 10.86
C PRO A 44 -25.25 0.05 11.05
N GLN A 45 -24.31 1.00 10.94
CA GLN A 45 -24.59 2.43 11.03
C GLN A 45 -25.53 2.88 9.90
N ASN A 46 -25.37 2.29 8.73
CA ASN A 46 -26.19 2.52 7.54
C ASN A 46 -26.71 1.17 7.05
N GLY A 47 -27.93 1.13 6.59
CA GLY A 47 -28.51 -0.09 6.01
C GLY A 47 -28.05 -0.28 4.56
N LEU A 48 -26.75 -0.47 4.34
CA LEU A 48 -26.11 -0.50 3.03
C LEU A 48 -26.74 -1.54 2.08
N TYR A 49 -27.12 -2.70 2.61
CA TYR A 49 -27.70 -3.81 1.86
C TYR A 49 -29.20 -4.00 2.10
N GLY A 50 -29.81 -3.15 2.90
CA GLY A 50 -31.24 -3.21 3.25
C GLY A 50 -31.49 -3.21 4.74
N GLY A 51 -32.74 -3.52 5.12
CA GLY A 51 -33.13 -3.71 6.52
C GLY A 51 -32.57 -5.00 7.11
N TRP A 52 -32.81 -5.19 8.42
CA TRP A 52 -32.44 -6.44 9.07
C TRP A 52 -33.12 -7.64 8.40
N PRO A 53 -32.40 -8.78 8.15
CA PRO A 53 -31.01 -9.04 8.49
C PRO A 53 -30.01 -8.74 7.34
N ASP A 54 -30.44 -8.08 6.26
CA ASP A 54 -29.70 -7.92 5.01
C ASP A 54 -28.37 -7.18 5.19
N SER A 55 -28.29 -6.23 6.12
CA SER A 55 -27.09 -5.44 6.43
C SER A 55 -26.30 -5.96 7.63
N GLY A 56 -26.69 -7.10 8.18
CA GLY A 56 -25.94 -7.80 9.22
C GLY A 56 -26.28 -7.38 10.65
N GLU A 57 -25.86 -8.23 11.61
CA GLU A 57 -25.87 -8.05 13.06
C GLU A 57 -24.74 -8.90 13.65
N ILE A 58 -24.05 -8.39 14.65
CA ILE A 58 -22.96 -9.10 15.36
C ILE A 58 -23.29 -9.10 16.86
N ASP A 59 -23.60 -10.27 17.41
CA ASP A 59 -23.91 -10.45 18.83
C ASP A 59 -22.67 -10.97 19.55
N ILE A 60 -21.92 -10.06 20.19
CA ILE A 60 -20.68 -10.38 20.90
C ILE A 60 -20.99 -11.19 22.15
N LEU A 61 -22.13 -10.92 22.77
CA LEU A 61 -22.70 -11.68 23.86
C LEU A 61 -24.22 -11.54 23.88
N GLU A 62 -24.89 -12.64 23.96
CA GLU A 62 -26.23 -12.75 24.49
C GLU A 62 -26.25 -13.74 25.66
N TYR A 63 -27.11 -13.47 26.64
CA TYR A 63 -27.29 -14.30 27.81
C TYR A 63 -28.76 -14.33 28.24
N VAL A 64 -29.23 -15.44 28.77
CA VAL A 64 -30.57 -15.54 29.35
C VAL A 64 -30.51 -16.13 30.77
N GLY A 65 -31.16 -15.46 31.71
CA GLY A 65 -31.05 -15.80 33.13
C GLY A 65 -31.69 -17.14 33.56
N TRP A 66 -32.34 -17.85 32.64
CA TRP A 66 -32.88 -19.19 32.90
C TRP A 66 -31.90 -20.30 32.46
N ASP A 67 -30.83 -19.99 31.69
CA ASP A 67 -29.81 -20.94 31.25
C ASP A 67 -28.45 -20.50 31.82
N ASN A 68 -28.30 -20.71 33.11
CA ASN A 68 -27.19 -20.23 33.93
C ASN A 68 -25.83 -20.65 33.37
N ASP A 69 -24.91 -19.72 33.37
CA ASP A 69 -23.52 -19.95 32.91
C ASP A 69 -23.41 -20.33 31.43
N VAL A 70 -24.43 -20.16 30.60
CA VAL A 70 -24.38 -20.37 29.16
C VAL A 70 -24.32 -19.03 28.42
N ALA A 71 -23.22 -18.80 27.73
CA ALA A 71 -23.06 -17.64 26.87
C ALA A 71 -23.37 -17.99 25.40
N HIS A 72 -23.92 -17.03 24.69
CA HIS A 72 -24.20 -17.14 23.26
C HIS A 72 -23.46 -16.04 22.49
N VAL A 73 -22.91 -16.38 21.35
CA VAL A 73 -22.37 -15.44 20.36
C VAL A 73 -23.03 -15.75 19.02
N ASN A 74 -23.41 -14.72 18.25
CA ASN A 74 -24.10 -14.91 16.99
C ASN A 74 -23.65 -13.87 15.95
N ALA A 75 -23.89 -14.18 14.69
CA ALA A 75 -23.95 -13.19 13.62
C ALA A 75 -25.13 -13.55 12.70
N HIS A 76 -25.87 -12.53 12.33
CA HIS A 76 -27.04 -12.66 11.47
C HIS A 76 -26.81 -11.93 10.16
N THR A 77 -27.12 -12.61 9.07
CA THR A 77 -27.05 -12.08 7.70
C THR A 77 -28.30 -12.47 6.93
N LYS A 78 -28.48 -11.97 5.73
CA LYS A 78 -29.61 -12.35 4.88
C LYS A 78 -29.72 -13.86 4.69
N ASP A 79 -28.59 -14.52 4.42
CA ASP A 79 -28.54 -15.95 4.11
C ASP A 79 -28.41 -16.82 5.36
N HIS A 80 -27.94 -16.23 6.47
CA HIS A 80 -27.68 -16.92 7.74
C HIS A 80 -28.25 -16.13 8.91
N ASN A 81 -29.40 -16.54 9.41
CA ASN A 81 -30.05 -15.89 10.54
C ASN A 81 -30.93 -16.86 11.33
N PHE A 82 -31.39 -16.46 12.51
CA PHE A 82 -32.18 -17.34 13.40
C PHE A 82 -33.53 -17.72 12.79
N LEU A 83 -34.15 -16.89 11.95
CA LEU A 83 -35.43 -17.21 11.31
C LEU A 83 -35.30 -18.38 10.32
N LEU A 84 -34.09 -18.53 9.72
CA LEU A 84 -33.75 -19.65 8.86
C LEU A 84 -33.13 -20.83 9.62
N GLY A 85 -32.75 -20.63 10.89
CA GLY A 85 -32.02 -21.62 11.69
C GLY A 85 -30.60 -21.87 11.18
N THR A 86 -29.98 -20.89 10.53
CA THR A 86 -28.68 -20.99 9.86
C THR A 86 -27.67 -19.93 10.32
N ASN A 87 -27.99 -19.15 11.37
CA ASN A 87 -27.10 -18.12 11.89
C ASN A 87 -25.72 -18.67 12.27
N TYR A 88 -24.71 -17.87 12.04
CA TYR A 88 -23.36 -18.14 12.52
C TYR A 88 -23.33 -17.94 14.04
N GLY A 89 -22.98 -18.97 14.80
CA GLY A 89 -22.99 -18.80 16.24
C GLY A 89 -22.50 -19.99 17.03
N TRP A 90 -22.31 -19.75 18.30
CA TRP A 90 -21.95 -20.73 19.31
C TRP A 90 -22.70 -20.44 20.61
N SER A 91 -23.06 -21.49 21.29
CA SER A 91 -23.53 -21.43 22.68
C SER A 91 -22.82 -22.49 23.51
N GLY A 92 -22.47 -22.13 24.73
CA GLY A 92 -21.81 -23.08 25.60
C GLY A 92 -21.59 -22.58 27.02
N TRP A 93 -21.34 -23.54 27.89
CA TRP A 93 -21.11 -23.29 29.29
C TRP A 93 -19.79 -22.51 29.52
N VAL A 94 -19.90 -21.43 30.32
CA VAL A 94 -18.79 -20.61 30.81
C VAL A 94 -19.05 -20.36 32.28
N GLY A 95 -18.38 -21.07 33.18
CA GLY A 95 -18.70 -21.03 34.59
C GLY A 95 -18.48 -19.67 35.26
N GLY A 96 -19.42 -19.25 36.08
CA GLY A 96 -19.28 -18.06 36.91
C GLY A 96 -19.73 -16.74 36.29
N LEU A 97 -20.47 -16.75 35.17
CA LEU A 97 -20.96 -15.55 34.47
C LEU A 97 -21.75 -14.60 35.35
N GLU A 98 -22.47 -15.15 36.34
CA GLU A 98 -23.32 -14.42 37.30
C GLU A 98 -22.59 -14.07 38.59
N ASN A 99 -21.37 -14.56 38.78
CA ASN A 99 -20.64 -14.46 40.05
C ASN A 99 -19.34 -13.67 39.94
N SER A 100 -18.83 -13.49 38.74
CA SER A 100 -17.58 -12.76 38.44
C SER A 100 -17.66 -12.01 37.15
N TYR A 101 -16.81 -10.99 37.01
CA TYR A 101 -16.68 -10.25 35.77
C TYR A 101 -15.87 -11.06 34.75
N HIS A 102 -16.44 -11.23 33.56
CA HIS A 102 -15.84 -11.85 32.41
C HIS A 102 -15.61 -10.84 31.30
N THR A 103 -14.68 -11.14 30.38
CA THR A 103 -14.46 -10.35 29.17
C THR A 103 -15.09 -11.03 27.97
N TYR A 104 -15.82 -10.26 27.19
CA TYR A 104 -16.49 -10.69 25.96
C TYR A 104 -15.93 -9.88 24.82
N THR A 105 -15.38 -10.54 23.80
CA THR A 105 -14.59 -9.90 22.76
C THR A 105 -14.98 -10.40 21.39
N VAL A 106 -15.08 -9.49 20.43
CA VAL A 106 -15.06 -9.80 19.00
C VAL A 106 -13.79 -9.21 18.39
N GLU A 107 -13.11 -10.03 17.59
CA GLU A 107 -12.08 -9.60 16.66
C GLU A 107 -12.66 -9.68 15.25
N TRP A 108 -12.78 -8.53 14.62
CA TRP A 108 -13.44 -8.37 13.33
C TRP A 108 -12.47 -7.85 12.28
N TRP A 109 -12.29 -8.68 11.26
CA TRP A 109 -11.40 -8.44 10.12
C TRP A 109 -12.24 -8.33 8.84
N HIS A 110 -11.63 -7.94 7.73
CA HIS A 110 -12.31 -7.89 6.43
C HIS A 110 -12.74 -9.29 5.94
N ASP A 111 -12.03 -10.34 6.37
CA ASP A 111 -12.19 -11.72 5.90
C ASP A 111 -12.77 -12.67 6.96
N ARG A 112 -12.84 -12.29 8.24
CA ARG A 112 -13.33 -13.14 9.32
C ARG A 112 -13.83 -12.36 10.53
N ILE A 113 -14.64 -13.00 11.31
CA ILE A 113 -15.07 -12.57 12.65
C ILE A 113 -14.79 -13.70 13.64
N ASP A 114 -14.08 -13.40 14.73
CA ASP A 114 -13.73 -14.32 15.80
C ASP A 114 -14.26 -13.82 17.15
N PHE A 115 -14.89 -14.71 17.91
CA PHE A 115 -15.45 -14.41 19.23
C PHE A 115 -14.65 -15.09 20.34
N TYR A 116 -14.40 -14.35 21.43
CA TYR A 116 -13.65 -14.80 22.59
C TYR A 116 -14.40 -14.49 23.87
N ILE A 117 -14.29 -15.38 24.86
CA ILE A 117 -14.69 -15.13 26.24
C ILE A 117 -13.47 -15.42 27.13
N ASP A 118 -13.07 -14.44 27.93
CA ASP A 118 -11.87 -14.46 28.77
C ASP A 118 -10.59 -14.81 28.00
N GLY A 119 -10.48 -14.27 26.76
CA GLY A 119 -9.35 -14.52 25.87
C GLY A 119 -9.35 -15.92 25.24
N VAL A 120 -10.35 -16.76 25.52
CA VAL A 120 -10.48 -18.08 24.92
C VAL A 120 -11.38 -18.01 23.71
N TRP A 121 -10.84 -18.38 22.54
CA TRP A 121 -11.61 -18.46 21.29
C TRP A 121 -12.81 -19.40 21.44
N ARG A 122 -13.98 -18.97 21.01
CA ARG A 122 -15.22 -19.73 21.10
C ARG A 122 -15.78 -20.10 19.75
N TYR A 123 -15.79 -19.15 18.82
CA TYR A 123 -16.34 -19.33 17.49
C TYR A 123 -15.74 -18.34 16.52
N GLY A 124 -15.71 -18.69 15.25
CA GLY A 124 -15.32 -17.80 14.16
C GLY A 124 -15.90 -18.30 12.85
N PHE A 125 -16.09 -17.38 11.92
CA PHE A 125 -16.52 -17.66 10.55
C PHE A 125 -15.85 -16.69 9.58
N THR A 126 -15.81 -17.09 8.33
CA THR A 126 -15.05 -16.37 7.28
C THR A 126 -15.96 -15.85 6.19
N ASN A 127 -15.51 -14.82 5.52
CA ASN A 127 -16.09 -14.33 4.28
C ASN A 127 -15.84 -15.36 3.17
N GLU A 128 -16.91 -15.94 2.64
CA GLU A 128 -16.87 -16.92 1.55
C GLU A 128 -16.90 -16.25 0.16
N ASP A 129 -17.03 -14.90 0.15
CA ASP A 129 -17.14 -14.09 -1.06
C ASP A 129 -18.30 -14.49 -2.00
N THR A 130 -19.37 -14.93 -1.40
CA THR A 130 -20.61 -15.27 -2.13
C THR A 130 -21.58 -14.08 -2.23
N GLY A 131 -21.15 -12.92 -1.72
CA GLY A 131 -21.84 -11.65 -1.76
C GLY A 131 -22.40 -11.18 -0.42
N PRO A 132 -23.07 -10.01 -0.40
CA PRO A 132 -23.52 -9.38 0.85
C PRO A 132 -24.60 -10.17 1.61
N GLY A 133 -25.23 -11.13 0.98
CA GLY A 133 -26.15 -12.03 1.67
C GLY A 133 -25.44 -12.90 2.71
N GLN A 134 -24.22 -13.33 2.43
CA GLN A 134 -23.38 -14.09 3.34
C GLN A 134 -22.49 -13.18 4.20
N TRP A 135 -21.92 -12.10 3.61
CA TRP A 135 -20.98 -11.23 4.29
C TRP A 135 -21.33 -9.73 4.14
N PRO A 136 -22.25 -9.20 4.97
CA PRO A 136 -22.56 -7.76 4.99
C PRO A 136 -21.63 -6.94 5.88
N PHE A 137 -20.59 -7.54 6.45
CA PHE A 137 -19.73 -6.98 7.51
C PHE A 137 -18.54 -6.16 6.97
N ASN A 138 -18.76 -5.42 5.88
CA ASN A 138 -17.78 -4.51 5.28
C ASN A 138 -18.21 -3.03 5.33
N SER A 139 -19.03 -2.70 6.32
CA SER A 139 -19.47 -1.34 6.62
C SER A 139 -19.29 -1.03 8.11
N GLU A 140 -19.50 0.22 8.51
CA GLU A 140 -19.41 0.61 9.92
C GLU A 140 -20.59 0.10 10.74
N PHE A 141 -20.30 -0.40 11.93
CA PHE A 141 -21.29 -0.84 12.93
C PHE A 141 -21.19 -0.03 14.20
N PHE A 142 -22.32 0.26 14.81
CA PHE A 142 -22.40 0.88 16.12
C PHE A 142 -22.68 -0.14 17.21
N ILE A 143 -22.29 0.16 18.44
CA ILE A 143 -22.37 -0.73 19.61
C ILE A 143 -23.69 -0.52 20.34
N ILE A 144 -24.28 -1.62 20.82
CA ILE A 144 -25.51 -1.64 21.63
C ILE A 144 -25.28 -2.48 22.88
N LEU A 145 -25.78 -1.96 23.99
CA LEU A 145 -25.93 -2.66 25.26
C LEU A 145 -27.38 -2.59 25.68
N ASN A 146 -27.97 -3.69 26.01
CA ASN A 146 -29.30 -3.71 26.63
C ASN A 146 -29.44 -4.80 27.68
N HIS A 147 -30.43 -4.63 28.55
CA HIS A 147 -30.91 -5.66 29.44
C HIS A 147 -32.41 -5.72 29.26
N ALA A 148 -32.91 -6.61 28.41
CA ALA A 148 -34.33 -6.87 28.26
C ALA A 148 -34.83 -7.74 29.40
N ILE A 149 -36.12 -7.58 29.75
CA ILE A 149 -36.80 -8.41 30.74
C ILE A 149 -37.97 -9.12 30.05
N GLY A 150 -37.99 -10.45 30.09
CA GLY A 150 -38.98 -11.27 29.40
C GLY A 150 -38.65 -11.45 27.91
N GLY A 151 -39.66 -11.30 27.04
CA GLY A 151 -39.58 -11.57 25.62
C GLY A 151 -39.62 -13.05 25.26
N ASP A 152 -39.49 -13.34 23.96
CA ASP A 152 -39.66 -14.69 23.42
C ASP A 152 -38.57 -15.67 23.85
N TRP A 153 -37.41 -15.16 24.24
CA TRP A 153 -36.30 -16.00 24.72
C TRP A 153 -36.00 -15.80 26.20
N GLY A 154 -35.77 -14.59 26.69
CA GLY A 154 -35.55 -14.34 28.13
C GLY A 154 -36.69 -14.79 29.03
N GLY A 155 -37.91 -14.69 28.53
CA GLY A 155 -39.13 -15.04 29.26
C GLY A 155 -39.62 -16.50 29.14
N VAL A 156 -38.90 -17.38 28.39
CA VAL A 156 -39.35 -18.77 28.15
C VAL A 156 -39.64 -19.56 29.42
N MET A 157 -38.86 -19.39 30.46
CA MET A 157 -39.04 -20.04 31.77
C MET A 157 -39.78 -19.16 32.79
N GLY A 158 -40.46 -18.12 32.31
CA GLY A 158 -41.11 -17.10 33.14
C GLY A 158 -40.17 -16.01 33.63
N ILE A 159 -40.72 -15.05 34.36
CA ILE A 159 -39.96 -13.95 34.98
C ILE A 159 -39.99 -14.15 36.50
N ASP A 160 -38.83 -14.12 37.14
CA ASP A 160 -38.71 -14.15 38.59
C ASP A 160 -39.13 -12.77 39.16
N THR A 161 -40.44 -12.61 39.38
CA THR A 161 -41.01 -11.35 39.85
C THR A 161 -40.43 -10.93 41.20
N GLY A 162 -40.09 -11.90 42.07
CA GLY A 162 -39.46 -11.61 43.36
C GLY A 162 -38.05 -11.03 43.27
N ALA A 163 -37.35 -11.36 42.22
CA ALA A 163 -36.01 -10.84 41.99
C ALA A 163 -36.02 -9.40 41.43
N TYR A 164 -37.04 -9.03 40.65
CA TYR A 164 -37.19 -7.70 40.04
C TYR A 164 -38.03 -6.73 40.86
N ASP A 165 -38.98 -7.22 41.68
CA ASP A 165 -39.83 -6.39 42.52
C ASP A 165 -39.22 -6.20 43.91
N THR A 166 -38.11 -5.48 43.97
CA THR A 166 -37.34 -5.35 45.22
C THR A 166 -37.72 -4.12 46.06
N GLY A 167 -38.83 -3.45 45.78
CA GLY A 167 -39.36 -2.37 46.61
C GLY A 167 -38.44 -1.18 46.89
N GLY A 168 -37.52 -0.90 45.99
CA GLY A 168 -36.50 0.16 46.08
C GLY A 168 -35.28 -0.26 46.94
N ASP A 169 -34.10 -0.10 46.47
CA ASP A 169 -32.78 -0.25 47.08
C ASP A 169 -32.04 -1.59 46.90
N ASN A 170 -32.56 -2.57 46.19
CA ASN A 170 -31.79 -3.78 45.89
C ASN A 170 -31.19 -3.75 44.47
N TYR A 171 -29.86 -3.75 44.42
CA TYR A 171 -29.06 -4.01 43.21
C TYR A 171 -29.10 -5.50 42.79
N GLY A 172 -30.20 -6.22 43.07
CA GLY A 172 -30.27 -7.69 43.08
C GLY A 172 -30.14 -8.34 41.71
N VAL A 173 -30.68 -7.75 40.64
CA VAL A 173 -30.61 -8.31 39.27
C VAL A 173 -30.10 -7.23 38.33
N GLY A 174 -28.81 -7.14 38.23
CA GLY A 174 -28.15 -6.13 37.42
C GLY A 174 -27.26 -6.72 36.33
N TYR A 175 -27.26 -6.08 35.20
CA TYR A 175 -26.23 -6.22 34.20
C TYR A 175 -25.15 -5.17 34.50
N PHE A 176 -24.04 -5.61 35.09
CA PHE A 176 -22.97 -4.72 35.54
C PHE A 176 -21.84 -4.67 34.53
N VAL A 177 -21.67 -3.55 33.88
CA VAL A 177 -20.62 -3.32 32.89
C VAL A 177 -19.51 -2.49 33.52
N ASP A 178 -18.29 -3.04 33.56
CA ASP A 178 -17.09 -2.36 34.04
C ASP A 178 -16.57 -1.41 32.97
N TYR A 179 -16.38 -1.92 31.74
CA TYR A 179 -16.00 -1.11 30.60
C TYR A 179 -16.45 -1.73 29.26
N VAL A 180 -16.54 -0.87 28.25
CA VAL A 180 -16.53 -1.22 26.82
C VAL A 180 -15.37 -0.51 26.17
N ARG A 181 -14.60 -1.23 25.37
CA ARG A 181 -13.43 -0.72 24.65
C ARG A 181 -13.49 -1.15 23.19
N ALA A 182 -13.17 -0.24 22.31
CA ALA A 182 -13.00 -0.51 20.89
C ALA A 182 -11.59 -0.11 20.49
N TYR A 183 -10.92 -0.99 19.77
CA TYR A 183 -9.57 -0.82 19.28
C TYR A 183 -9.60 -0.98 17.77
N LYS A 184 -9.00 -0.04 17.06
CA LYS A 184 -8.63 -0.24 15.65
C LYS A 184 -7.46 -1.19 15.58
N TRP A 185 -7.34 -1.90 14.46
CA TRP A 185 -6.12 -2.64 14.20
C TRP A 185 -4.96 -1.66 14.06
N ASP A 186 -3.89 -1.92 14.79
CA ASP A 186 -2.64 -1.17 14.71
C ASP A 186 -1.68 -1.99 13.84
N TRP A 187 -1.62 -1.64 12.57
CA TRP A 187 -0.69 -2.26 11.66
C TRP A 187 0.71 -1.72 11.95
N PRO A 188 1.76 -2.56 11.88
CA PRO A 188 3.12 -2.06 11.98
C PRO A 188 3.38 -1.06 10.85
N ASP A 189 4.22 -0.06 11.14
CA ASP A 189 4.68 0.86 10.12
C ASP A 189 5.30 0.08 8.96
N HIS A 190 5.01 0.52 7.73
CA HIS A 190 5.62 -0.09 6.56
C HIS A 190 7.03 0.51 6.37
N ASP A 191 8.06 -0.31 6.64
CA ASP A 191 9.44 0.06 6.32
C ASP A 191 9.67 -0.03 4.81
N ILE A 192 10.25 1.01 4.21
CA ILE A 192 10.62 1.00 2.78
C ILE A 192 11.98 0.29 2.62
N PRO A 193 12.11 -0.68 1.69
CA PRO A 193 11.17 -1.09 0.64
C PRO A 193 9.95 -1.84 1.17
N ALA A 194 8.76 -1.42 0.74
CA ALA A 194 7.49 -1.92 1.24
C ALA A 194 6.65 -2.59 0.13
N HIS A 195 5.94 -3.66 0.50
CA HIS A 195 4.84 -4.23 -0.24
C HIS A 195 3.60 -4.15 0.65
N VAL A 196 2.58 -3.45 0.22
CA VAL A 196 1.39 -3.13 1.02
C VAL A 196 0.15 -3.67 0.33
N GLU A 197 -0.53 -4.60 0.97
CA GLU A 197 -1.84 -5.07 0.53
C GLU A 197 -2.88 -3.96 0.75
N ALA A 198 -3.72 -3.71 -0.24
CA ALA A 198 -4.62 -2.57 -0.24
C ALA A 198 -5.61 -2.56 0.92
N GLU A 199 -6.04 -3.73 1.40
CA GLU A 199 -6.97 -3.88 2.50
C GLU A 199 -6.36 -3.61 3.89
N ARG A 200 -5.05 -3.37 3.98
CA ARG A 200 -4.34 -3.11 5.25
C ARG A 200 -4.23 -1.61 5.59
N TYR A 201 -5.23 -0.84 5.24
CA TYR A 201 -5.27 0.58 5.58
C TYR A 201 -5.57 0.83 7.05
N GLU A 202 -5.02 1.91 7.63
CA GLU A 202 -5.31 2.37 8.99
C GLU A 202 -6.52 3.30 9.05
N GLY A 203 -6.75 4.03 7.99
CA GLY A 203 -7.88 4.94 7.82
C GLY A 203 -8.39 4.90 6.38
N TYR A 204 -9.64 5.29 6.19
CA TYR A 204 -10.26 5.36 4.88
C TYR A 204 -11.37 6.39 4.85
N GLY A 205 -11.81 6.75 3.65
CA GLY A 205 -13.02 7.52 3.41
C GLY A 205 -13.69 7.09 2.11
N GLY A 206 -15.02 7.22 2.07
CA GLY A 206 -15.84 6.74 0.98
C GLY A 206 -16.45 5.36 1.21
N ASP A 207 -16.99 4.76 0.14
CA ASP A 207 -17.69 3.47 0.18
C ASP A 207 -16.83 2.30 -0.33
N ILE A 208 -15.51 2.39 -0.15
CA ILE A 208 -14.56 1.34 -0.56
C ILE A 208 -14.88 0.00 0.10
N ARG A 209 -14.67 -1.09 -0.63
CA ARG A 209 -14.99 -2.45 -0.17
C ARG A 209 -13.90 -3.44 -0.56
N GLU A 210 -13.63 -4.35 0.34
CA GLU A 210 -12.74 -5.47 0.14
C GLU A 210 -13.45 -6.57 -0.66
N GLN A 211 -12.76 -7.13 -1.66
CA GLN A 211 -13.22 -8.18 -2.55
C GLN A 211 -12.14 -9.23 -2.73
N LYS A 212 -12.51 -10.47 -3.05
CA LYS A 212 -11.52 -11.47 -3.47
C LYS A 212 -10.82 -11.05 -4.74
N CYS A 213 -9.52 -11.22 -4.75
CA CYS A 213 -8.65 -10.88 -5.86
C CYS A 213 -8.43 -12.11 -6.76
N ALA A 214 -8.62 -11.95 -8.06
CA ALA A 214 -8.31 -12.98 -9.05
C ALA A 214 -6.88 -12.84 -9.63
N ASP A 215 -6.09 -11.87 -9.13
CA ASP A 215 -4.70 -11.70 -9.54
C ASP A 215 -3.82 -12.88 -9.12
N LEU A 216 -2.64 -12.95 -9.70
CA LEU A 216 -1.65 -13.97 -9.35
C LEU A 216 -1.27 -13.84 -7.87
N GLY A 217 -1.50 -14.91 -7.10
CA GLY A 217 -1.32 -14.93 -5.66
C GLY A 217 -2.63 -14.89 -4.87
N GLY A 218 -3.74 -14.50 -5.49
CA GLY A 218 -5.04 -14.42 -4.83
C GLY A 218 -5.10 -13.31 -3.78
N GLY A 219 -5.73 -13.58 -2.65
CA GLY A 219 -5.88 -12.61 -1.55
C GLY A 219 -7.12 -11.72 -1.72
N TRP A 220 -6.98 -10.49 -1.26
CA TRP A 220 -8.04 -9.48 -1.29
C TRP A 220 -7.58 -8.25 -2.08
N ASN A 221 -8.51 -7.49 -2.59
CA ASN A 221 -8.29 -6.18 -3.19
C ASN A 221 -9.33 -5.20 -2.64
N VAL A 222 -9.06 -3.92 -2.77
CA VAL A 222 -10.03 -2.87 -2.51
C VAL A 222 -10.66 -2.44 -3.83
N GLY A 223 -11.98 -2.50 -3.88
CA GLY A 223 -12.79 -2.05 -5.00
C GLY A 223 -13.84 -1.04 -4.59
N TYR A 224 -14.78 -0.71 -5.51
CA TYR A 224 -15.77 0.35 -5.33
C TYR A 224 -15.13 1.71 -5.03
N ILE A 225 -13.96 1.94 -5.60
CA ILE A 225 -13.22 3.19 -5.40
C ILE A 225 -13.82 4.26 -6.32
N ASP A 226 -14.57 5.18 -5.73
CA ASP A 226 -15.15 6.34 -6.39
C ASP A 226 -14.26 7.58 -6.25
N THR A 227 -14.52 8.59 -7.07
CA THR A 227 -13.79 9.88 -6.98
C THR A 227 -13.96 10.51 -5.60
N GLY A 228 -12.87 10.77 -4.93
CA GLY A 228 -12.82 11.32 -3.57
C GLY A 228 -12.55 10.31 -2.48
N ASP A 229 -12.60 9.01 -2.78
CA ASP A 229 -12.29 7.96 -1.82
C ASP A 229 -10.77 7.87 -1.56
N TYR A 230 -10.42 7.41 -0.37
CA TYR A 230 -9.02 7.27 0.02
C TYR A 230 -8.79 6.15 1.03
N MET A 231 -7.54 5.68 1.06
CA MET A 231 -7.00 4.76 2.05
C MET A 231 -5.71 5.35 2.63
N GLN A 232 -5.47 5.17 3.91
CA GLN A 232 -4.31 5.72 4.64
C GLN A 232 -3.42 4.61 5.16
N TYR A 233 -2.11 4.79 4.95
CA TYR A 233 -1.09 3.84 5.37
C TYR A 233 0.07 4.57 6.02
N ARG A 234 0.63 3.98 7.08
CA ARG A 234 1.77 4.57 7.81
C ARG A 234 3.07 3.97 7.32
N PHE A 235 4.00 4.83 6.93
CA PHE A 235 5.31 4.46 6.43
C PHE A 235 6.40 5.01 7.31
N ASN A 236 7.46 4.22 7.49
CA ASN A 236 8.74 4.67 7.98
C ASN A 236 9.69 4.82 6.77
N VAL A 237 9.93 6.06 6.37
CA VAL A 237 10.79 6.40 5.24
C VAL A 237 12.22 6.53 5.76
N PRO A 238 13.18 5.70 5.31
CA PRO A 238 14.50 5.62 5.90
C PRO A 238 15.39 6.85 5.61
N GLU A 239 15.16 7.53 4.49
CA GLU A 239 15.87 8.72 4.07
C GLU A 239 15.03 9.58 3.12
N SER A 240 15.32 10.87 3.04
CA SER A 240 14.68 11.77 2.06
C SER A 240 15.24 11.50 0.67
N ALA A 241 14.46 10.84 -0.19
CA ALA A 241 14.91 10.38 -1.50
C ALA A 241 13.77 10.24 -2.51
N TRP A 242 14.12 9.99 -3.76
CA TRP A 242 13.18 9.51 -4.77
C TRP A 242 12.90 8.03 -4.55
N TYR A 243 11.61 7.67 -4.63
CA TYR A 243 11.11 6.31 -4.55
C TYR A 243 10.25 6.00 -5.77
N GLN A 244 10.29 4.75 -6.22
CA GLN A 244 9.34 4.24 -7.18
C GLN A 244 8.11 3.74 -6.41
N ILE A 245 6.94 4.15 -6.86
CA ILE A 245 5.68 3.57 -6.42
C ILE A 245 5.06 2.76 -7.55
N ASP A 246 4.71 1.50 -7.26
CA ASP A 246 4.06 0.58 -8.19
C ASP A 246 2.68 0.25 -7.66
N TYR A 247 1.63 0.63 -8.37
CA TYR A 247 0.25 0.26 -8.04
C TYR A 247 -0.20 -0.92 -8.89
N ARG A 248 -0.73 -1.96 -8.28
CA ARG A 248 -1.36 -3.09 -8.95
C ARG A 248 -2.86 -2.85 -9.02
N VAL A 249 -3.34 -2.47 -10.20
CA VAL A 249 -4.68 -1.91 -10.43
C VAL A 249 -5.46 -2.70 -11.48
N ALA A 250 -6.78 -2.59 -11.41
CA ALA A 250 -7.71 -3.10 -12.43
C ALA A 250 -8.84 -2.10 -12.68
N SER A 251 -9.28 -1.97 -13.92
CA SER A 251 -10.35 -1.05 -14.34
C SER A 251 -11.11 -1.57 -15.55
N ASP A 252 -12.45 -1.43 -15.55
CA ASP A 252 -13.36 -2.00 -16.57
C ASP A 252 -13.84 -0.93 -17.54
N SER A 253 -13.20 0.05 -17.95
CA SER A 253 -13.66 0.85 -19.09
C SER A 253 -13.00 2.21 -19.33
N SER A 254 -12.49 2.90 -18.36
CA SER A 254 -11.98 4.26 -18.61
C SER A 254 -10.73 4.59 -17.83
N GLY A 255 -10.26 3.63 -17.02
CA GLY A 255 -9.19 3.93 -16.10
C GLY A 255 -9.60 4.99 -15.08
N GLY A 256 -8.61 5.58 -14.44
CA GLY A 256 -8.81 6.60 -13.42
C GLY A 256 -7.51 7.33 -13.12
N ILE A 257 -7.48 8.01 -11.99
CA ILE A 257 -6.27 8.66 -11.48
C ILE A 257 -6.13 8.33 -10.00
N VAL A 258 -5.06 7.63 -9.65
CA VAL A 258 -4.63 7.47 -8.26
C VAL A 258 -3.64 8.58 -7.90
N SER A 259 -3.79 9.16 -6.73
CA SER A 259 -2.82 10.10 -6.17
C SER A 259 -2.18 9.53 -4.91
N LEU A 260 -0.86 9.58 -4.81
CA LEU A 260 -0.21 9.50 -3.52
C LEU A 260 -0.25 10.89 -2.90
N GLY A 261 -0.79 11.00 -1.69
CA GLY A 261 -0.94 12.26 -0.98
C GLY A 261 -0.45 12.19 0.45
N LYS A 262 -0.39 13.35 1.10
CA LYS A 262 -0.09 13.49 2.52
C LYS A 262 -0.88 14.65 3.09
N GLY A 263 -1.75 14.34 4.06
CA GLY A 263 -2.54 15.38 4.73
C GLY A 263 -3.46 16.16 3.79
N GLY A 264 -4.00 15.55 2.76
CA GLY A 264 -4.89 16.15 1.77
C GLY A 264 -4.17 16.92 0.65
N VAL A 265 -2.85 16.80 0.54
CA VAL A 265 -2.05 17.41 -0.54
C VAL A 265 -1.50 16.30 -1.43
N ASP A 266 -1.76 16.39 -2.73
CA ASP A 266 -1.21 15.46 -3.71
C ASP A 266 0.33 15.60 -3.79
N ILE A 267 1.02 14.46 -3.67
CA ILE A 267 2.45 14.37 -3.93
C ILE A 267 2.66 14.00 -5.40
N LYS A 268 1.92 13.00 -5.88
CA LYS A 268 2.03 12.50 -7.25
C LYS A 268 0.71 11.89 -7.71
N GLN A 269 0.29 12.25 -8.91
CA GLN A 269 -0.85 11.64 -9.60
C GLN A 269 -0.36 10.66 -10.66
N THR A 270 -0.93 9.46 -10.69
CA THR A 270 -0.61 8.40 -11.64
C THR A 270 -1.88 7.99 -12.38
N ALA A 271 -1.84 7.99 -13.70
CA ALA A 271 -2.96 7.57 -14.53
C ALA A 271 -3.11 6.04 -14.50
N ILE A 272 -4.33 5.58 -14.34
CA ILE A 272 -4.71 4.18 -14.41
C ILE A 272 -5.34 3.93 -15.78
N PRO A 273 -4.83 2.98 -16.59
CA PRO A 273 -5.41 2.66 -17.89
C PRO A 273 -6.72 1.86 -17.73
N ASP A 274 -7.45 1.73 -18.82
CA ASP A 274 -8.46 0.67 -18.98
C ASP A 274 -7.72 -0.67 -19.11
N THR A 275 -7.89 -1.56 -18.12
CA THR A 275 -7.26 -2.88 -18.11
C THR A 275 -8.14 -3.98 -18.70
N GLY A 276 -9.38 -3.65 -19.10
CA GLY A 276 -10.32 -4.56 -19.72
C GLY A 276 -11.28 -5.26 -18.76
N GLY A 277 -11.14 -5.07 -17.45
CA GLY A 277 -12.04 -5.66 -16.45
C GLY A 277 -11.64 -5.37 -15.02
N TRP A 278 -12.61 -5.46 -14.09
CA TRP A 278 -12.41 -5.22 -12.65
C TRP A 278 -11.46 -6.19 -11.97
N GLN A 279 -11.04 -7.26 -12.64
CA GLN A 279 -10.09 -8.25 -12.15
C GLN A 279 -8.98 -8.56 -13.19
N ASP A 280 -8.87 -7.73 -14.21
CA ASP A 280 -7.76 -7.77 -15.18
C ASP A 280 -6.69 -6.79 -14.71
N TRP A 281 -5.63 -7.32 -14.12
CA TRP A 281 -4.68 -6.55 -13.33
C TRP A 281 -3.46 -6.09 -14.13
N GLU A 282 -3.13 -4.81 -14.03
CA GLU A 282 -1.90 -4.21 -14.54
C GLU A 282 -1.13 -3.51 -13.43
N THR A 283 0.17 -3.31 -13.64
CA THR A 283 1.00 -2.50 -12.73
C THR A 283 1.30 -1.18 -13.41
N VAL A 284 0.94 -0.09 -12.74
CA VAL A 284 1.32 1.27 -13.13
C VAL A 284 2.34 1.81 -12.13
N SER A 285 3.37 2.49 -12.64
CA SER A 285 4.51 2.94 -11.82
C SER A 285 4.73 4.43 -11.99
N ASP A 286 5.21 5.07 -10.92
CA ASP A 286 5.63 6.47 -10.97
C ASP A 286 6.77 6.72 -9.99
N LEU A 287 7.39 7.90 -10.05
CA LEU A 287 8.41 8.35 -9.11
C LEU A 287 7.83 9.41 -8.16
N VAL A 288 8.14 9.26 -6.88
CA VAL A 288 7.69 10.16 -5.82
C VAL A 288 8.87 10.57 -4.94
N TRP A 289 8.91 11.84 -4.55
CA TRP A 289 9.82 12.29 -3.52
C TRP A 289 9.20 12.11 -2.15
N LEU A 290 9.85 11.36 -1.26
CA LEU A 290 9.42 11.21 0.14
C LEU A 290 10.50 11.73 1.07
N GLU A 291 10.07 12.43 2.11
CA GLU A 291 10.94 12.90 3.18
C GLU A 291 11.20 11.79 4.20
N GLU A 292 12.35 11.81 4.85
CA GLU A 292 12.70 10.90 5.94
C GLU A 292 11.71 10.98 7.11
N GLY A 293 11.43 9.85 7.74
CA GLY A 293 10.68 9.73 8.98
C GLY A 293 9.34 9.02 8.84
N VAL A 294 8.65 8.88 9.97
CA VAL A 294 7.34 8.25 10.02
C VAL A 294 6.27 9.21 9.51
N GLN A 295 5.48 8.77 8.55
CA GLN A 295 4.45 9.59 7.93
C GLN A 295 3.24 8.78 7.48
N MET A 296 2.06 9.39 7.54
CA MET A 296 0.83 8.86 6.98
C MET A 296 0.72 9.31 5.53
N LEU A 297 0.62 8.35 4.61
CA LEU A 297 0.40 8.60 3.19
C LEU A 297 -1.01 8.18 2.81
N ASP A 298 -1.62 8.96 1.94
CA ASP A 298 -2.97 8.75 1.43
C ASP A 298 -2.88 8.19 0.00
N VAL A 299 -3.48 7.02 -0.26
CA VAL A 299 -3.80 6.57 -1.62
C VAL A 299 -5.20 7.04 -1.92
N TYR A 300 -5.31 8.05 -2.77
CA TYR A 300 -6.51 8.84 -3.00
C TYR A 300 -6.99 8.73 -4.45
N ALA A 301 -8.29 8.60 -4.66
CA ALA A 301 -8.89 8.57 -5.98
C ALA A 301 -9.22 9.99 -6.47
N THR A 302 -8.30 10.63 -7.18
CA THR A 302 -8.56 11.89 -7.90
C THR A 302 -9.63 11.68 -8.97
N SER A 303 -9.61 10.52 -9.63
CA SER A 303 -10.69 9.98 -10.44
C SER A 303 -10.85 8.50 -10.12
N GLY A 304 -12.04 8.09 -9.69
CA GLY A 304 -12.37 6.70 -9.36
C GLY A 304 -12.59 5.82 -10.58
N GLY A 305 -13.13 4.62 -10.37
CA GLY A 305 -13.42 3.64 -11.41
C GLY A 305 -12.31 2.61 -11.59
N TRP A 306 -11.61 2.28 -10.52
CA TRP A 306 -10.54 1.29 -10.50
C TRP A 306 -10.54 0.50 -9.17
N ASN A 307 -9.88 -0.63 -9.19
CA ASN A 307 -9.59 -1.48 -8.03
C ASN A 307 -8.11 -1.46 -7.74
N LEU A 308 -7.72 -1.62 -6.47
CA LEU A 308 -6.35 -1.72 -6.00
C LEU A 308 -6.12 -3.06 -5.31
N ASN A 309 -5.17 -3.87 -5.79
CA ASN A 309 -4.77 -5.12 -5.16
C ASN A 309 -3.70 -4.83 -4.08
N HIS A 310 -2.58 -4.31 -4.50
CA HIS A 310 -1.48 -3.91 -3.63
C HIS A 310 -0.71 -2.77 -4.26
N PHE A 311 0.18 -2.16 -3.48
CA PHE A 311 1.18 -1.27 -4.03
C PHE A 311 2.53 -1.48 -3.35
N LYS A 312 3.58 -1.05 -4.02
CA LYS A 312 4.94 -1.13 -3.52
C LYS A 312 5.55 0.25 -3.50
N ILE A 313 6.34 0.53 -2.46
CA ILE A 313 7.24 1.68 -2.46
C ILE A 313 8.66 1.11 -2.35
N LEU A 314 9.44 1.37 -3.38
CA LEU A 314 10.79 0.84 -3.54
C LEU A 314 11.75 2.02 -3.66
N PRO A 315 13.04 1.88 -3.29
CA PRO A 315 14.04 2.84 -3.71
C PRO A 315 13.90 3.08 -5.22
N ALA A 316 13.95 4.35 -5.64
CA ALA A 316 13.87 4.64 -7.08
C ALA A 316 14.94 3.81 -7.81
N PRO A 317 14.58 3.18 -8.93
CA PRO A 317 15.61 2.57 -9.74
C PRO A 317 16.64 3.65 -10.10
N PRO A 318 17.91 3.30 -10.22
CA PRO A 318 18.97 4.26 -10.57
C PRO A 318 18.83 4.77 -12.02
N ALA A 319 17.62 4.94 -12.49
CA ALA A 319 17.26 5.51 -13.77
C ALA A 319 16.27 6.66 -13.54
N THR A 320 16.63 7.84 -13.96
CA THR A 320 15.67 8.95 -14.00
C THR A 320 15.09 9.04 -15.40
N HIS A 321 13.77 8.83 -15.51
CA HIS A 321 13.04 9.04 -16.76
C HIS A 321 12.49 10.47 -16.78
N VAL A 322 12.76 11.19 -17.85
CA VAL A 322 12.38 12.60 -18.02
C VAL A 322 11.64 12.74 -19.34
N GLU A 323 10.37 13.11 -19.27
CA GLU A 323 9.61 13.49 -20.45
C GLU A 323 10.17 14.79 -21.03
N ALA A 324 10.28 14.86 -22.33
CA ALA A 324 10.99 15.96 -22.98
C ALA A 324 10.28 17.32 -22.79
N GLU A 325 8.95 17.31 -22.66
CA GLU A 325 8.14 18.49 -22.40
C GLU A 325 8.23 19.03 -20.95
N TYR A 326 8.90 18.29 -20.03
CA TYR A 326 9.08 18.74 -18.64
C TYR A 326 10.36 19.54 -18.43
N TYR A 327 10.80 20.25 -19.46
CA TYR A 327 11.92 21.17 -19.35
C TYR A 327 11.59 22.36 -18.42
N ALA A 328 12.60 22.82 -17.66
CA ALA A 328 12.46 24.04 -16.88
C ALA A 328 12.63 25.29 -17.73
N HIS A 329 13.57 25.24 -18.68
CA HIS A 329 13.85 26.31 -19.66
C HIS A 329 14.17 25.71 -21.01
N MET A 330 13.86 26.45 -22.07
CA MET A 330 14.13 26.02 -23.43
C MET A 330 14.43 27.21 -24.35
N TRP A 331 14.99 26.91 -25.51
CA TRP A 331 15.14 27.84 -26.62
C TRP A 331 14.98 27.09 -27.94
N GLY A 332 14.15 27.65 -28.84
CA GLY A 332 14.00 27.22 -30.23
C GLY A 332 12.98 26.10 -30.46
N VAL A 333 12.77 25.23 -29.51
CA VAL A 333 11.94 24.02 -29.62
C VAL A 333 10.44 24.26 -29.44
N GLN A 334 9.60 23.31 -29.88
CA GLN A 334 8.13 23.36 -29.72
C GLN A 334 7.58 22.02 -29.25
N ASP A 335 6.54 22.09 -28.40
CA ASP A 335 5.78 20.92 -27.97
C ASP A 335 4.89 20.42 -29.12
N GLU A 336 4.86 19.11 -29.33
CA GLU A 336 4.04 18.43 -30.32
C GLU A 336 3.30 17.26 -29.68
N PHE A 337 2.18 16.86 -30.30
CA PHE A 337 1.50 15.65 -29.88
C PHE A 337 2.31 14.41 -30.28
N SER A 338 2.59 13.53 -29.31
CA SER A 338 3.35 12.28 -29.55
C SER A 338 2.43 11.17 -30.08
N GLU A 339 2.88 10.46 -31.11
CA GLU A 339 2.24 9.21 -31.59
C GLU A 339 3.05 7.97 -31.14
N ASP A 340 3.99 8.13 -30.22
CA ASP A 340 4.74 7.01 -29.65
C ASP A 340 3.86 6.16 -28.71
N VAL A 341 4.34 4.98 -28.37
CA VAL A 341 3.68 4.11 -27.39
C VAL A 341 3.64 4.83 -26.04
N GLY A 342 2.42 4.99 -25.49
CA GLY A 342 2.16 5.75 -24.27
C GLY A 342 1.51 7.12 -24.52
N GLY A 343 1.55 7.65 -25.74
CA GLY A 343 0.94 8.94 -26.09
C GLY A 343 1.70 10.13 -25.46
N GLY A 344 0.96 11.18 -25.09
CA GLY A 344 1.50 12.38 -24.44
C GLY A 344 1.97 13.44 -25.41
N GLN A 345 2.98 14.22 -24.98
CA GLN A 345 3.65 15.23 -25.80
C GLN A 345 5.07 14.78 -26.14
N SER A 346 5.65 15.45 -27.08
CA SER A 346 7.07 15.31 -27.48
C SER A 346 7.57 16.67 -27.91
N ILE A 347 8.86 16.84 -28.02
CA ILE A 347 9.48 18.05 -28.49
C ILE A 347 9.90 17.87 -29.94
N GLY A 348 9.47 18.81 -30.77
CA GLY A 348 9.83 18.87 -32.18
C GLY A 348 10.40 20.25 -32.58
N TYR A 349 10.58 20.45 -33.89
CA TYR A 349 11.16 21.67 -34.46
C TYR A 349 12.57 22.00 -33.92
N ILE A 350 13.33 20.95 -33.60
CA ILE A 350 14.63 21.10 -33.00
C ILE A 350 15.67 21.40 -34.11
N ASP A 351 16.14 22.63 -34.13
CA ASP A 351 17.16 23.15 -35.06
C ASP A 351 18.55 23.20 -34.38
N ASN A 352 19.57 23.50 -35.16
CA ASN A 352 20.94 23.65 -34.64
C ASN A 352 21.03 24.79 -33.62
N GLY A 353 21.52 24.49 -32.44
CA GLY A 353 21.67 25.45 -31.35
C GLY A 353 20.48 25.53 -30.39
N ASP A 354 19.41 24.78 -30.63
CA ASP A 354 18.28 24.68 -29.73
C ASP A 354 18.61 23.85 -28.51
N TRP A 355 17.92 24.11 -27.39
CA TRP A 355 18.22 23.41 -26.16
C TRP A 355 17.03 23.37 -25.19
N MET A 356 17.07 22.40 -24.30
CA MET A 356 16.16 22.23 -23.16
C MET A 356 16.96 21.92 -21.90
N SER A 357 16.59 22.50 -20.77
CA SER A 357 17.24 22.23 -19.49
C SER A 357 16.28 21.57 -18.50
N PHE A 358 16.81 20.58 -17.78
CA PHE A 358 16.07 19.73 -16.88
C PHE A 358 16.73 19.73 -15.50
N PRO A 359 16.06 20.20 -14.44
CA PRO A 359 16.51 19.95 -13.08
C PRO A 359 16.34 18.46 -12.77
N VAL A 360 17.41 17.82 -12.37
CA VAL A 360 17.42 16.39 -12.04
C VAL A 360 18.10 16.17 -10.71
N GLU A 361 17.71 15.10 -10.02
CA GLU A 361 18.43 14.57 -8.87
C GLU A 361 19.19 13.31 -9.31
N VAL A 362 20.49 13.33 -9.17
CA VAL A 362 21.34 12.17 -9.44
C VAL A 362 21.64 11.51 -8.10
N PRO A 363 21.12 10.31 -7.83
CA PRO A 363 21.18 9.71 -6.50
C PRO A 363 22.58 9.31 -6.08
N VAL A 364 23.42 8.89 -7.04
CA VAL A 364 24.78 8.42 -6.79
C VAL A 364 25.69 8.94 -7.91
N ALA A 365 26.91 9.32 -7.60
CA ALA A 365 27.91 9.63 -8.63
C ALA A 365 28.30 8.33 -9.37
N GLY A 366 28.52 8.40 -10.67
CA GLY A 366 28.93 7.23 -11.45
C GLY A 366 28.64 7.33 -12.93
N ASP A 367 28.86 6.21 -13.61
CA ASP A 367 28.61 6.08 -15.06
C ASP A 367 27.17 5.65 -15.30
N TYR A 368 26.47 6.44 -16.07
CA TYR A 368 25.07 6.23 -16.42
C TYR A 368 24.90 5.92 -17.90
N ARG A 369 24.06 4.92 -18.22
CA ARG A 369 23.51 4.79 -19.56
C ARG A 369 22.49 5.90 -19.74
N VAL A 370 22.73 6.82 -20.67
CA VAL A 370 21.75 7.82 -21.06
C VAL A 370 21.02 7.32 -22.29
N SER A 371 19.71 7.33 -22.26
CA SER A 371 18.85 6.88 -23.36
C SER A 371 17.97 8.04 -23.80
N TYR A 372 17.79 8.18 -25.11
CA TYR A 372 16.94 9.19 -25.72
C TYR A 372 15.94 8.50 -26.65
N ARG A 373 14.67 8.82 -26.55
CA ARG A 373 13.61 8.37 -27.43
C ARG A 373 13.40 9.40 -28.52
N VAL A 374 13.90 9.11 -29.72
CA VAL A 374 14.01 10.09 -30.80
C VAL A 374 13.28 9.64 -32.06
N ALA A 375 12.88 10.62 -32.88
CA ALA A 375 12.40 10.41 -34.23
C ALA A 375 13.09 11.42 -35.17
N SER A 376 13.45 11.00 -36.37
CA SER A 376 14.09 11.86 -37.40
C SER A 376 13.74 11.36 -38.79
N ALA A 377 13.42 12.26 -39.70
CA ALA A 377 13.11 11.91 -41.10
C ALA A 377 14.33 11.87 -42.00
N GLU A 378 15.43 12.48 -41.62
CA GLU A 378 16.62 12.64 -42.46
C GLU A 378 17.89 12.12 -41.80
N GLY A 379 17.90 11.93 -40.48
CA GLY A 379 19.05 11.51 -39.70
C GLY A 379 20.17 12.57 -39.64
N GLY A 380 21.27 12.18 -39.02
CA GLY A 380 22.50 13.03 -38.93
C GLY A 380 22.46 14.10 -37.85
N GLY A 381 21.40 14.12 -36.99
CA GLY A 381 21.35 14.99 -35.83
C GLY A 381 22.37 14.59 -34.75
N THR A 382 22.71 15.53 -33.88
CA THR A 382 23.62 15.29 -32.75
C THR A 382 23.03 15.92 -31.49
N ILE A 383 22.76 15.07 -30.51
CA ILE A 383 22.28 15.43 -29.17
C ILE A 383 23.50 15.57 -28.27
N THR A 384 23.65 16.68 -27.60
CA THR A 384 24.67 16.87 -26.56
C THR A 384 24.00 16.97 -25.20
N LEU A 385 24.36 16.07 -24.30
CA LEU A 385 24.06 16.23 -22.87
C LEU A 385 25.16 17.09 -22.25
N GLY A 386 24.76 18.15 -21.56
CA GLY A 386 25.72 19.06 -20.93
C GLY A 386 25.26 19.46 -19.52
N ARG A 387 26.18 20.03 -18.76
CA ARG A 387 25.96 20.62 -17.44
C ARG A 387 26.78 21.89 -17.31
N ASP A 388 26.15 22.98 -16.86
CA ASP A 388 26.81 24.28 -16.62
C ASP A 388 27.62 24.79 -17.80
N GLY A 389 27.17 24.50 -19.03
CA GLY A 389 27.84 24.88 -20.27
C GLY A 389 29.02 23.98 -20.67
N VAL A 390 29.19 22.85 -20.00
CA VAL A 390 30.20 21.83 -20.32
C VAL A 390 29.51 20.61 -20.93
N ASP A 391 29.97 20.18 -22.11
CA ASP A 391 29.50 18.98 -22.78
C ASP A 391 29.96 17.73 -21.99
N ILE A 392 29.01 16.83 -21.69
CA ILE A 392 29.29 15.56 -21.02
C ILE A 392 29.41 14.45 -22.06
N VAL A 393 28.40 14.30 -22.94
CA VAL A 393 28.38 13.28 -23.98
C VAL A 393 27.62 13.77 -25.22
N GLN A 394 28.05 13.28 -26.40
CA GLN A 394 27.38 13.56 -27.67
C GLN A 394 26.91 12.26 -28.33
N THR A 395 25.61 12.19 -28.59
CA THR A 395 24.94 11.02 -29.17
C THR A 395 24.35 11.35 -30.54
N SER A 396 24.59 10.49 -31.53
CA SER A 396 24.06 10.69 -32.88
C SER A 396 22.62 10.22 -33.01
N ALA A 397 21.73 11.05 -33.53
CA ALA A 397 20.37 10.70 -33.89
C ALA A 397 20.31 10.09 -35.29
N PRO A 398 19.90 8.82 -35.47
CA PRO A 398 19.80 8.18 -36.78
C PRO A 398 18.56 8.65 -37.56
N ASP A 399 18.56 8.39 -38.87
CA ASP A 399 17.32 8.41 -39.65
C ASP A 399 16.41 7.28 -39.17
N THR A 400 15.20 7.64 -38.72
CA THR A 400 14.16 6.69 -38.26
C THR A 400 13.05 6.50 -39.31
N GLY A 401 13.18 7.16 -40.47
CA GLY A 401 12.23 7.09 -41.56
C GLY A 401 10.99 7.99 -41.39
N GLY A 402 11.00 8.90 -40.44
CA GLY A 402 9.88 9.85 -40.23
C GLY A 402 9.92 10.55 -38.87
N TRP A 403 9.33 11.74 -38.79
CA TRP A 403 9.26 12.57 -37.60
C TRP A 403 8.47 11.95 -36.42
N LYS A 404 7.76 10.84 -36.67
CA LYS A 404 6.97 10.13 -35.66
C LYS A 404 7.30 8.63 -35.62
N ASN A 405 8.39 8.24 -36.29
CA ASN A 405 8.93 6.89 -36.19
C ASN A 405 9.98 6.85 -35.09
N TRP A 406 9.57 6.44 -33.91
CA TRP A 406 10.38 6.53 -32.71
C TRP A 406 11.35 5.37 -32.55
N THR A 407 12.58 5.68 -32.15
CA THR A 407 13.60 4.70 -31.75
C THR A 407 14.29 5.16 -30.47
N THR A 408 14.87 4.22 -29.73
CA THR A 408 15.69 4.56 -28.55
C THR A 408 17.16 4.43 -28.91
N ILE A 409 17.91 5.48 -28.66
CA ILE A 409 19.36 5.52 -28.77
C ILE A 409 19.99 5.70 -27.40
N THR A 410 21.23 5.22 -27.23
CA THR A 410 21.89 5.22 -25.92
C THR A 410 23.33 5.64 -26.03
N ASP A 411 23.86 6.23 -24.96
CA ASP A 411 25.27 6.52 -24.76
C ASP A 411 25.61 6.39 -23.26
N THR A 412 26.85 6.62 -22.88
CA THR A 412 27.32 6.60 -21.50
C THR A 412 27.78 7.99 -21.08
N ALA A 413 27.32 8.44 -19.90
CA ALA A 413 27.69 9.72 -19.32
C ALA A 413 28.08 9.55 -17.84
N THR A 414 29.16 10.16 -17.41
CA THR A 414 29.51 10.23 -15.97
C THR A 414 28.79 11.41 -15.35
N LEU A 415 27.96 11.13 -14.32
CA LEU A 415 27.18 12.13 -13.60
C LEU A 415 27.64 12.21 -12.14
N GLU A 416 27.63 13.41 -11.57
CA GLU A 416 27.90 13.64 -10.15
C GLU A 416 26.65 13.46 -9.32
N LYS A 417 26.79 13.11 -8.04
CA LYS A 417 25.67 12.99 -7.09
C LYS A 417 25.07 14.36 -6.77
N GLY A 418 23.76 14.42 -6.62
CA GLY A 418 23.00 15.57 -6.12
C GLY A 418 22.15 16.28 -7.16
N SER A 419 21.51 17.35 -6.70
CA SER A 419 20.67 18.20 -7.55
C SER A 419 21.52 18.93 -8.58
N GLN A 420 21.18 18.78 -9.85
CA GLN A 420 21.89 19.45 -10.95
C GLN A 420 20.92 19.77 -12.09
N THR A 421 21.30 20.72 -12.93
CA THR A 421 20.55 21.03 -14.16
C THR A 421 21.32 20.46 -15.36
N LEU A 422 20.74 19.43 -15.99
CA LEU A 422 21.25 18.87 -17.22
C LEU A 422 20.60 19.56 -18.42
N THR A 423 21.39 19.80 -19.47
CA THR A 423 20.93 20.42 -20.70
C THR A 423 21.02 19.43 -21.85
N VAL A 424 19.92 19.22 -22.55
CA VAL A 424 19.86 18.52 -23.83
C VAL A 424 19.94 19.59 -24.92
N PHE A 425 21.05 19.58 -25.65
CA PHE A 425 21.40 20.61 -26.64
C PHE A 425 21.52 19.99 -28.04
N ALA A 426 20.97 20.66 -29.03
CA ALA A 426 21.08 20.24 -30.42
C ALA A 426 22.35 20.83 -31.08
N THR A 427 23.45 20.12 -30.98
CA THR A 427 24.65 20.47 -31.74
C THR A 427 24.37 20.43 -33.25
N LEU A 428 23.63 19.41 -33.68
CA LEU A 428 22.95 19.35 -34.98
C LEU A 428 21.50 18.95 -34.75
N GLY A 429 20.55 19.76 -35.23
CA GLY A 429 19.13 19.52 -35.15
C GLY A 429 18.65 18.44 -36.12
N GLY A 430 17.36 18.46 -36.42
CA GLY A 430 16.70 17.50 -37.32
C GLY A 430 16.24 16.22 -36.67
N TRP A 431 15.87 16.28 -35.40
CA TRP A 431 15.31 15.19 -34.62
C TRP A 431 14.23 15.72 -33.69
N ASN A 432 13.33 14.82 -33.30
CA ASN A 432 12.31 15.05 -32.24
C ASN A 432 12.69 14.22 -31.03
N LEU A 433 12.31 14.68 -29.83
CA LEU A 433 12.54 13.99 -28.55
C LEU A 433 11.22 13.75 -27.85
N ASN A 434 10.97 12.49 -27.45
CA ASN A 434 9.81 12.14 -26.65
C ASN A 434 10.17 12.15 -25.16
N TRP A 435 11.18 11.37 -24.80
CA TRP A 435 11.73 11.31 -23.46
C TRP A 435 13.21 11.01 -23.48
N TRP A 436 13.89 11.27 -22.37
CA TRP A 436 15.22 10.79 -22.12
C TRP A 436 15.33 10.24 -20.71
N ARG A 437 16.29 9.36 -20.43
CA ARG A 437 16.52 8.79 -19.12
C ARG A 437 18.00 8.50 -18.91
N PHE A 438 18.40 8.43 -17.66
CA PHE A 438 19.72 7.95 -17.28
C PHE A 438 19.58 6.86 -16.22
N GLU A 439 20.34 5.78 -16.40
CA GLU A 439 20.33 4.57 -15.59
C GLU A 439 21.75 4.25 -15.17
N LEU A 440 21.99 4.11 -13.87
CA LEU A 440 23.30 3.77 -13.31
C LEU A 440 23.76 2.42 -13.87
N LEU A 441 24.94 2.38 -14.49
CA LEU A 441 25.42 1.17 -15.16
C LEU A 441 25.84 0.08 -14.19
N ASP A 442 26.35 0.47 -13.04
CA ASP A 442 26.75 -0.46 -11.99
C ASP A 442 26.47 0.15 -10.62
N PRO A 443 25.29 -0.15 -10.06
CA PRO A 443 24.91 0.39 -8.76
C PRO A 443 25.82 -0.11 -7.62
N ASP A 444 26.35 -1.32 -7.73
CA ASP A 444 27.26 -1.87 -6.73
C ASP A 444 28.62 -1.15 -6.75
N TYR A 445 29.10 -0.80 -7.95
CA TYR A 445 30.34 -0.01 -8.09
C TYR A 445 30.17 1.41 -7.53
N ALA A 446 29.06 2.06 -7.79
CA ALA A 446 28.77 3.39 -7.30
C ALA A 446 28.63 3.42 -5.76
N ALA A 447 27.99 2.42 -5.16
CA ALA A 447 27.92 2.27 -3.72
C ALA A 447 29.30 2.05 -3.08
N TRP A 448 30.18 1.33 -3.76
CA TRP A 448 31.56 1.13 -3.35
C TRP A 448 32.38 2.43 -3.42
N GLU A 449 32.25 3.24 -4.50
CA GLU A 449 32.86 4.57 -4.57
C GLU A 449 32.41 5.50 -3.44
N ASP A 450 31.12 5.50 -3.13
CA ASP A 450 30.54 6.33 -2.06
C ASP A 450 31.07 5.89 -0.67
N PHE A 451 31.16 4.57 -0.44
CA PHE A 451 31.71 4.00 0.79
C PHE A 451 33.16 4.44 1.05
N TYR A 452 33.98 4.47 0.00
CA TYR A 452 35.38 4.91 0.14
C TYR A 452 35.57 6.42 -0.03
N GLY A 453 34.50 7.18 -0.28
CA GLY A 453 34.55 8.64 -0.40
C GLY A 453 35.29 9.14 -1.67
N ILE A 454 35.41 8.31 -2.68
CA ILE A 454 36.08 8.62 -3.97
C ILE A 454 35.06 8.92 -5.08
N GLY A 455 33.81 9.19 -4.73
CA GLY A 455 32.70 9.39 -5.66
C GLY A 455 33.02 10.37 -6.78
N GLY A 456 32.75 9.95 -8.01
CA GLY A 456 33.05 10.73 -9.23
C GLY A 456 34.44 10.53 -9.81
N ALA A 457 35.28 9.69 -9.20
CA ALA A 457 36.58 9.34 -9.77
C ALA A 457 36.45 8.47 -11.02
N GLY A 458 35.33 7.76 -11.16
CA GLY A 458 35.02 6.87 -12.28
C GLY A 458 35.85 5.61 -12.32
N ARG A 459 35.42 4.63 -13.11
CA ARG A 459 36.10 3.33 -13.25
C ARG A 459 37.55 3.43 -13.73
N SER A 460 37.84 4.38 -14.58
CA SER A 460 39.20 4.63 -15.11
C SER A 460 40.05 5.48 -14.17
N GLY A 461 39.50 5.94 -13.05
CA GLY A 461 40.24 6.67 -12.03
C GLY A 461 41.27 5.79 -11.35
N ASN A 462 42.16 6.43 -10.61
CA ASN A 462 43.14 5.81 -9.74
C ASN A 462 43.29 6.76 -8.55
N SER A 463 42.51 6.52 -7.50
CA SER A 463 42.29 7.48 -6.41
C SER A 463 43.45 7.57 -5.46
N ASP A 464 44.28 6.55 -5.36
CA ASP A 464 45.45 6.47 -4.48
C ASP A 464 46.78 6.52 -5.22
N GLY A 465 46.77 6.45 -6.57
CA GLY A 465 47.92 6.61 -7.40
C GLY A 465 48.84 5.38 -7.49
N ASP A 466 48.34 4.21 -7.20
CA ASP A 466 49.06 2.95 -7.28
C ASP A 466 49.05 2.36 -8.73
N GLN A 467 49.23 1.03 -8.88
CA GLN A 467 49.22 0.37 -10.19
C GLN A 467 47.83 -0.01 -10.69
N TRP A 468 46.82 0.07 -9.82
CA TRP A 468 45.46 -0.36 -10.08
C TRP A 468 44.56 0.85 -10.29
N GLY A 469 43.63 0.75 -11.21
CA GLY A 469 42.56 1.71 -11.32
C GLY A 469 41.35 1.26 -10.45
N ASN A 470 40.52 2.18 -10.08
CA ASN A 470 39.35 1.95 -9.22
C ASN A 470 38.47 0.79 -9.66
N GLU A 471 38.32 0.55 -10.98
CA GLU A 471 37.57 -0.58 -11.51
C GLU A 471 38.18 -1.93 -11.14
N ALA A 472 39.51 -2.05 -11.23
CA ALA A 472 40.20 -3.27 -10.84
C ALA A 472 40.12 -3.51 -9.33
N GLU A 473 40.26 -2.46 -8.54
CA GLU A 473 40.16 -2.53 -7.07
C GLU A 473 38.77 -2.94 -6.62
N TYR A 474 37.72 -2.39 -7.25
CA TYR A 474 36.36 -2.81 -7.02
C TYR A 474 36.14 -4.31 -7.26
N TYR A 475 36.54 -4.81 -8.42
CA TYR A 475 36.37 -6.22 -8.77
C TYR A 475 37.19 -7.17 -7.91
N PHE A 476 38.33 -6.72 -7.42
CA PHE A 476 39.20 -7.52 -6.57
C PHE A 476 38.99 -7.29 -5.07
N GLY A 477 38.12 -6.35 -4.68
CA GLY A 477 37.81 -6.05 -3.30
C GLY A 477 38.92 -5.32 -2.55
N TYR A 478 39.70 -4.52 -3.26
CA TYR A 478 40.75 -3.69 -2.68
C TYR A 478 40.21 -2.34 -2.20
N ASP A 479 40.98 -1.68 -1.36
CA ASP A 479 40.71 -0.33 -0.86
C ASP A 479 41.34 0.70 -1.82
N PRO A 480 40.54 1.48 -2.59
CA PRO A 480 41.03 2.43 -3.58
C PRO A 480 41.67 3.67 -2.97
N THR A 481 41.72 3.77 -1.64
CA THR A 481 42.37 4.87 -0.90
C THR A 481 43.68 4.46 -0.27
N SER A 482 44.16 3.22 -0.50
CA SER A 482 45.31 2.63 0.16
C SER A 482 46.28 1.97 -0.85
N PRO A 483 47.34 2.68 -1.29
CA PRO A 483 48.27 2.24 -2.33
C PRO A 483 49.22 1.13 -1.86
N SER A 484 48.74 0.01 -1.38
CA SER A 484 49.60 -0.99 -0.73
C SER A 484 49.44 -2.42 -1.24
N GLU A 485 48.63 -2.64 -2.24
CA GLU A 485 48.29 -4.00 -2.65
C GLU A 485 49.31 -4.56 -3.66
N ASP A 486 49.93 -5.69 -3.29
CA ASP A 486 50.91 -6.39 -4.07
C ASP A 486 50.24 -7.26 -5.13
N PRO A 487 50.38 -6.95 -6.45
CA PRO A 487 49.84 -7.75 -7.54
C PRO A 487 50.32 -9.22 -7.56
N ALA A 488 51.39 -9.54 -6.82
CA ALA A 488 51.90 -10.92 -6.73
C ALA A 488 51.02 -11.86 -5.85
N ARG A 489 50.01 -11.36 -5.20
CA ARG A 489 49.08 -12.17 -4.35
C ARG A 489 47.82 -12.65 -5.06
N MET A 490 47.64 -12.40 -6.34
CA MET A 490 46.47 -12.95 -7.05
C MET A 490 46.56 -14.47 -7.16
N PRO A 491 45.60 -15.23 -6.65
CA PRO A 491 45.53 -16.65 -6.89
C PRO A 491 45.16 -16.88 -8.36
N SER A 492 46.09 -17.27 -9.18
CA SER A 492 45.88 -17.66 -10.59
C SER A 492 45.37 -19.10 -10.63
N THR A 493 44.09 -19.31 -10.55
CA THR A 493 43.44 -20.53 -11.00
C THR A 493 42.86 -20.34 -12.39
N TRP A 494 43.02 -21.32 -13.25
CA TRP A 494 42.40 -21.34 -14.56
C TRP A 494 41.18 -22.26 -14.52
N ILE A 495 40.03 -21.79 -15.03
CA ILE A 495 38.86 -22.63 -15.25
C ILE A 495 38.85 -23.05 -16.71
N GLU A 496 38.87 -24.35 -16.96
CA GLU A 496 38.70 -24.90 -18.29
C GLU A 496 37.20 -25.10 -18.58
N THR A 497 36.75 -24.54 -19.68
CA THR A 497 35.37 -24.72 -20.18
C THR A 497 35.44 -25.26 -21.60
N SER A 498 34.35 -25.74 -22.15
CA SER A 498 34.24 -26.21 -23.54
C SER A 498 34.57 -25.13 -24.60
N GLY A 499 34.77 -23.89 -24.20
CA GLY A 499 35.12 -22.76 -25.07
C GLY A 499 36.56 -22.22 -24.89
N GLY A 500 37.37 -22.80 -24.01
CA GLY A 500 38.76 -22.36 -23.75
C GLY A 500 39.07 -22.25 -22.24
N SER A 501 40.34 -21.95 -21.96
CA SER A 501 40.83 -21.70 -20.59
C SER A 501 40.72 -20.22 -20.27
N PHE A 502 40.05 -19.89 -19.17
CA PHE A 502 39.88 -18.52 -18.69
C PHE A 502 40.52 -18.37 -17.31
N PRO A 503 41.17 -17.23 -17.02
CA PRO A 503 41.61 -16.97 -15.67
C PRO A 503 40.40 -16.89 -14.74
N ALA A 504 40.42 -17.69 -13.69
CA ALA A 504 39.39 -17.67 -12.69
C ALA A 504 39.96 -17.16 -11.38
N PHE A 505 39.24 -16.25 -10.78
CA PHE A 505 39.58 -15.70 -9.48
C PHE A 505 38.59 -16.22 -8.46
N THR A 506 39.10 -16.67 -7.33
CA THR A 506 38.23 -17.05 -6.20
C THR A 506 38.05 -15.84 -5.31
N PHE A 507 36.87 -15.24 -5.33
CA PHE A 507 36.51 -14.16 -4.43
C PHE A 507 36.03 -14.69 -3.09
N THR A 508 36.52 -14.15 -2.01
CA THR A 508 35.83 -14.24 -0.72
C THR A 508 34.93 -13.00 -0.65
N ARG A 509 33.68 -13.15 -1.07
CA ARG A 509 32.68 -12.10 -0.86
C ARG A 509 32.55 -11.88 0.65
N ARG A 510 32.92 -10.74 1.17
CA ARG A 510 32.49 -10.32 2.52
C ARG A 510 30.98 -10.07 2.47
N ILE A 511 30.23 -10.99 3.10
CA ILE A 511 28.78 -10.87 3.33
C ILE A 511 28.58 -10.35 4.75
N ASP A 512 29.29 -9.31 5.14
CA ASP A 512 29.16 -8.74 6.48
C ASP A 512 29.20 -7.22 6.36
N ALA A 513 27.99 -6.65 6.06
CA ALA A 513 27.64 -5.30 6.49
C ALA A 513 26.11 -5.20 6.48
#